data_2e7ffd39cfbc8c78cd1875fdbc18d414
#
_entry.id   2e7ffd39cfbc8c78cd1875fdbc18d414
#
_cell.length_a   1.000
_cell.length_b   1.000
_cell.length_c   1.000
_cell.angle_alpha   90.00
_cell.angle_beta   90.00
_cell.angle_gamma   90.00
#
_symmetry.space_group_name_H-M   'P 1'
#
loop_
_entity.id
_entity.type
_entity.pdbx_description
1 polymer ?
#
loop_
_entity_poly.entity_id
_entity_poly.type
_entity_poly.pdbx_seq_one_letter_code
_entity_poly.pdbx_strand_id
1 'polypeptide(L)'
;EGEAGHFKASIRRHPRYIDMKKCTSCNDCTEVCPIFLPNEFNEGLDQRKAIYRPYPQAVPNTFLVTKRGTSPCKHTCPAETSAQGYIALIQAGRYKEALDVVKEYNPFPASVGRVCNHPCEEKCRRGFLIDSPISICSLKRASADHKTSSPRYDQPLVQTGKRIVIIGAGPSGLSAANDL
;
A
#
# COMPACT_ATOMS: atom_id res chain seq x y z
N GLU A 1 -14.71 24.49 -18.03
CA GLU A 1 -14.26 25.59 -18.89
C GLU A 1 -15.09 25.59 -20.16
N GLY A 2 -15.44 26.77 -20.69
CA GLY A 2 -16.21 26.94 -21.93
C GLY A 2 -17.46 27.78 -21.75
N GLU A 3 -18.18 27.99 -22.86
CA GLU A 3 -19.43 28.77 -22.93
C GLU A 3 -20.65 27.85 -22.89
N ALA A 4 -21.81 28.41 -22.63
CA ALA A 4 -23.09 27.67 -22.60
C ALA A 4 -23.30 26.87 -23.91
N GLY A 5 -23.50 25.57 -23.79
CA GLY A 5 -23.61 24.61 -24.89
C GLY A 5 -22.27 24.00 -25.37
N HIS A 6 -21.10 24.52 -24.93
CA HIS A 6 -19.77 24.03 -25.34
C HIS A 6 -18.80 23.89 -24.16
N PHE A 7 -19.22 23.18 -23.11
CA PHE A 7 -18.38 22.95 -21.94
C PHE A 7 -17.38 21.80 -22.13
N LYS A 8 -16.13 22.03 -21.68
CA LYS A 8 -15.15 20.99 -21.44
C LYS A 8 -15.10 20.69 -19.95
N ALA A 9 -15.42 19.46 -19.55
CA ALA A 9 -15.37 19.02 -18.17
C ALA A 9 -14.19 18.05 -17.96
N SER A 10 -13.33 18.37 -17.00
CA SER A 10 -12.29 17.44 -16.54
C SER A 10 -12.82 16.66 -15.33
N ILE A 11 -12.94 15.35 -15.48
CA ILE A 11 -13.46 14.48 -14.41
C ILE A 11 -12.31 13.68 -13.81
N ARG A 12 -12.06 13.85 -12.50
CA ARG A 12 -11.13 13.03 -11.75
C ARG A 12 -11.86 11.82 -11.15
N ARG A 13 -11.62 10.65 -11.71
CA ARG A 13 -12.18 9.41 -11.20
C ARG A 13 -11.27 8.81 -10.13
N HIS A 14 -11.77 8.71 -8.90
CA HIS A 14 -11.06 8.02 -7.83
C HIS A 14 -11.19 6.49 -7.96
N PRO A 15 -10.14 5.72 -7.57
CA PRO A 15 -10.21 4.26 -7.58
C PRO A 15 -11.24 3.76 -6.56
N ARG A 16 -11.98 2.73 -6.93
CA ARG A 16 -12.96 2.08 -6.03
C ARG A 16 -12.34 1.01 -5.14
N TYR A 17 -11.13 0.55 -5.46
CA TYR A 17 -10.41 -0.53 -4.77
C TYR A 17 -11.16 -1.87 -4.78
N ILE A 18 -11.95 -2.11 -5.80
CA ILE A 18 -12.70 -3.33 -6.08
C ILE A 18 -12.51 -3.67 -7.55
N ASP A 19 -12.42 -4.97 -7.85
CA ASP A 19 -12.44 -5.45 -9.23
C ASP A 19 -13.87 -5.29 -9.80
N MET A 20 -14.02 -4.26 -10.62
CA MET A 20 -15.30 -3.90 -11.22
C MET A 20 -15.90 -4.97 -12.13
N LYS A 21 -15.04 -5.86 -12.69
CA LYS A 21 -15.50 -6.95 -13.57
C LYS A 21 -16.03 -8.14 -12.77
N LYS A 22 -15.54 -8.31 -11.53
CA LYS A 22 -15.94 -9.42 -10.65
C LYS A 22 -17.05 -9.04 -9.67
N CYS A 23 -17.26 -7.75 -9.43
CA CYS A 23 -18.27 -7.29 -8.48
C CYS A 23 -19.69 -7.49 -9.03
N THR A 24 -20.45 -8.37 -8.42
CA THR A 24 -21.86 -8.66 -8.73
C THR A 24 -22.84 -7.85 -7.90
N SER A 25 -22.36 -7.02 -6.97
CA SER A 25 -23.16 -6.25 -6.01
C SER A 25 -23.99 -7.10 -5.04
N CYS A 26 -23.54 -8.33 -4.74
CA CYS A 26 -24.23 -9.29 -3.87
C CYS A 26 -24.33 -8.85 -2.39
N ASN A 27 -23.53 -7.89 -1.94
CA ASN A 27 -23.46 -7.38 -0.56
C ASN A 27 -22.65 -8.22 0.43
N ASP A 28 -22.19 -9.41 0.11
CA ASP A 28 -21.46 -10.32 1.02
C ASP A 28 -20.21 -9.66 1.62
N CYS A 29 -19.56 -8.79 0.86
CA CYS A 29 -18.37 -8.06 1.34
C CYS A 29 -18.66 -7.09 2.50
N THR A 30 -19.89 -6.62 2.67
CA THR A 30 -20.26 -5.77 3.80
C THR A 30 -20.44 -6.57 5.08
N GLU A 31 -20.90 -7.81 4.98
CA GLU A 31 -21.10 -8.69 6.12
C GLU A 31 -19.77 -9.03 6.80
N VAL A 32 -18.75 -9.35 6.00
CA VAL A 32 -17.41 -9.72 6.51
C VAL A 32 -16.52 -8.52 6.80
N CYS A 33 -16.90 -7.30 6.47
CA CYS A 33 -16.10 -6.11 6.71
C CYS A 33 -16.11 -5.74 8.21
N PRO A 34 -14.97 -5.76 8.92
CA PRO A 34 -14.93 -5.46 10.35
C PRO A 34 -14.87 -3.95 10.65
N ILE A 35 -14.72 -3.11 9.65
CA ILE A 35 -14.49 -1.66 9.83
C ILE A 35 -15.78 -0.89 9.67
N PHE A 36 -16.12 -0.12 10.70
CA PHE A 36 -17.20 0.85 10.72
C PHE A 36 -16.66 2.27 10.60
N LEU A 37 -17.36 3.12 9.88
CA LEU A 37 -17.07 4.53 9.69
C LEU A 37 -18.35 5.35 9.89
N PRO A 38 -18.26 6.63 10.33
CA PRO A 38 -19.40 7.50 10.28
C PRO A 38 -20.01 7.55 8.88
N ASN A 39 -21.31 7.51 8.79
CA ASN A 39 -22.03 7.55 7.53
C ASN A 39 -22.21 9.01 7.09
N GLU A 40 -21.42 9.44 6.12
CA GLU A 40 -21.48 10.81 5.57
C GLU A 40 -22.78 11.10 4.81
N PHE A 41 -23.53 10.08 4.41
CA PHE A 41 -24.82 10.24 3.74
C PHE A 41 -25.97 10.52 4.73
N ASN A 42 -25.70 10.33 6.03
CA ASN A 42 -26.63 10.59 7.12
C ASN A 42 -25.98 11.49 8.19
N GLU A 43 -25.18 12.48 7.76
CA GLU A 43 -24.54 13.47 8.64
C GLU A 43 -23.74 12.85 9.81
N GLY A 44 -23.35 11.57 9.70
CA GLY A 44 -22.65 10.83 10.75
C GLY A 44 -23.54 10.34 11.90
N LEU A 45 -24.86 10.43 11.78
CA LEU A 45 -25.80 9.98 12.81
C LEU A 45 -25.84 8.45 12.98
N ASP A 46 -25.42 7.72 11.97
CA ASP A 46 -25.22 6.27 12.01
C ASP A 46 -23.84 5.88 11.48
N GLN A 47 -23.58 4.58 11.42
CA GLN A 47 -22.33 4.02 10.91
C GLN A 47 -22.58 3.18 9.68
N ARG A 48 -21.67 3.24 8.73
CA ARG A 48 -21.59 2.34 7.58
C ARG A 48 -20.27 1.55 7.57
N LYS A 49 -20.24 0.47 6.83
CA LYS A 49 -19.00 -0.30 6.59
C LYS A 49 -18.01 0.49 5.73
N ALA A 50 -16.72 0.20 5.88
CA ALA A 50 -15.69 0.78 5.01
C ALA A 50 -15.86 0.36 3.56
N ILE A 51 -16.39 -0.84 3.32
CA ILE A 51 -16.86 -1.27 2.01
C ILE A 51 -18.36 -1.04 1.91
N TYR A 52 -18.78 -0.34 0.89
CA TYR A 52 -20.18 0.09 0.75
C TYR A 52 -20.54 0.40 -0.69
N ARG A 53 -21.82 0.54 -0.94
CA ARG A 53 -22.41 1.10 -2.15
C ARG A 53 -23.10 2.40 -1.79
N PRO A 54 -22.88 3.51 -2.50
CA PRO A 54 -23.42 4.82 -2.11
C PRO A 54 -24.96 4.81 -1.99
N TYR A 55 -25.62 4.22 -2.97
CA TYR A 55 -27.09 4.02 -2.99
C TYR A 55 -27.43 2.95 -4.02
N PRO A 56 -28.63 2.33 -3.95
CA PRO A 56 -29.00 1.20 -4.80
C PRO A 56 -28.94 1.46 -6.32
N GLN A 57 -29.23 2.70 -6.74
CA GLN A 57 -29.28 3.12 -8.14
C GLN A 57 -27.95 3.72 -8.63
N ALA A 58 -26.87 3.59 -7.85
CA ALA A 58 -25.55 4.14 -8.23
C ALA A 58 -25.06 3.57 -9.57
N VAL A 59 -24.48 4.44 -10.40
CA VAL A 59 -23.84 4.04 -11.65
C VAL A 59 -22.34 4.36 -11.57
N PRO A 60 -21.46 3.36 -11.70
CA PRO A 60 -21.73 1.94 -11.79
C PRO A 60 -22.30 1.37 -10.47
N ASN A 61 -23.20 0.40 -10.56
CA ASN A 61 -23.77 -0.29 -9.41
C ASN A 61 -22.79 -1.34 -8.86
N THR A 62 -21.67 -0.87 -8.30
CA THR A 62 -20.64 -1.69 -7.69
C THR A 62 -20.20 -1.09 -6.35
N PHE A 63 -19.69 -1.92 -5.48
CA PHE A 63 -19.14 -1.47 -4.23
C PHE A 63 -17.89 -0.60 -4.40
N LEU A 64 -17.52 0.08 -3.36
CA LEU A 64 -16.24 0.80 -3.22
C LEU A 64 -15.75 0.70 -1.77
N VAL A 65 -14.45 0.87 -1.59
CA VAL A 65 -13.81 0.85 -0.26
C VAL A 65 -13.34 2.25 0.09
N THR A 66 -13.78 2.77 1.22
CA THR A 66 -13.23 4.01 1.77
C THR A 66 -11.82 3.75 2.29
N LYS A 67 -10.83 4.45 1.73
CA LYS A 67 -9.47 4.50 2.27
C LYS A 67 -9.18 5.92 2.70
N ARG A 68 -9.00 6.12 4.00
CA ARG A 68 -8.66 7.42 4.60
C ARG A 68 -7.35 7.28 5.39
N GLY A 69 -6.44 8.24 5.17
CA GLY A 69 -5.17 8.30 5.88
C GLY A 69 -4.19 7.19 5.50
N THR A 70 -3.19 7.02 6.34
CA THR A 70 -2.12 6.01 6.21
C THR A 70 -2.45 4.79 7.05
N SER A 71 -2.12 3.59 6.55
CA SER A 71 -2.32 2.35 7.32
C SER A 71 -1.44 2.35 8.56
N PRO A 72 -1.91 1.78 9.71
CA PRO A 72 -1.12 1.71 10.93
C PRO A 72 0.26 1.05 10.73
N CYS A 73 0.33 0.01 9.91
CA CYS A 73 1.59 -0.68 9.60
C CYS A 73 2.60 0.21 8.85
N LYS A 74 2.14 1.09 7.97
CA LYS A 74 3.01 2.07 7.31
C LYS A 74 3.39 3.20 8.28
N HIS A 75 2.43 3.74 9.02
CA HIS A 75 2.66 4.84 9.96
C HIS A 75 3.62 4.48 11.09
N THR A 76 3.54 3.24 11.60
CA THR A 76 4.40 2.78 12.69
C THR A 76 5.80 2.35 12.22
N CYS A 77 5.96 2.11 10.92
CA CYS A 77 7.26 1.74 10.35
C CYS A 77 8.18 2.97 10.30
N PRO A 78 9.37 2.97 10.93
CA PRO A 78 10.31 4.10 10.85
C PRO A 78 10.74 4.45 9.42
N ALA A 79 10.75 3.46 8.52
CA ALA A 79 11.05 3.64 7.10
C ALA A 79 9.80 3.89 6.24
N GLU A 80 8.62 4.03 6.84
CA GLU A 80 7.34 4.23 6.13
C GLU A 80 7.08 3.27 4.97
N THR A 81 7.63 2.06 5.04
CA THR A 81 7.51 1.05 3.97
C THR A 81 6.04 0.69 3.73
N SER A 82 5.63 0.65 2.47
CA SER A 82 4.25 0.32 2.08
C SER A 82 3.93 -1.17 2.26
N ALA A 83 3.68 -1.59 3.51
CA ALA A 83 3.41 -3.00 3.84
C ALA A 83 2.22 -3.55 3.05
N GLN A 84 1.13 -2.83 2.93
CA GLN A 84 -0.03 -3.24 2.16
C GLN A 84 0.30 -3.45 0.68
N GLY A 85 1.14 -2.59 0.09
CA GLY A 85 1.54 -2.66 -1.31
C GLY A 85 2.30 -3.95 -1.62
N TYR A 86 3.39 -4.22 -0.91
CA TYR A 86 4.19 -5.42 -1.21
C TYR A 86 3.49 -6.72 -0.80
N ILE A 87 2.66 -6.72 0.26
CA ILE A 87 1.88 -7.91 0.64
C ILE A 87 0.85 -8.27 -0.43
N ALA A 88 0.14 -7.29 -0.98
CA ALA A 88 -0.79 -7.51 -2.09
C ALA A 88 -0.08 -8.07 -3.34
N LEU A 89 1.12 -7.60 -3.63
CA LEU A 89 1.93 -8.11 -4.74
C LEU A 89 2.42 -9.54 -4.50
N ILE A 90 2.84 -9.87 -3.27
CA ILE A 90 3.20 -11.25 -2.88
C ILE A 90 1.99 -12.17 -3.04
N GLN A 91 0.82 -11.76 -2.58
CA GLN A 91 -0.42 -12.53 -2.73
C GLN A 91 -0.76 -12.80 -4.21
N ALA A 92 -0.42 -11.85 -5.10
CA ALA A 92 -0.58 -12.00 -6.54
C ALA A 92 0.56 -12.79 -7.22
N GLY A 93 1.55 -13.30 -6.47
CA GLY A 93 2.72 -13.99 -7.00
C GLY A 93 3.78 -13.07 -7.64
N ARG A 94 3.63 -11.75 -7.51
CA ARG A 94 4.46 -10.71 -8.13
C ARG A 94 5.62 -10.31 -7.23
N TYR A 95 6.47 -11.27 -6.86
CA TYR A 95 7.54 -11.09 -5.87
C TYR A 95 8.56 -10.01 -6.24
N LYS A 96 8.90 -9.91 -7.53
CA LYS A 96 9.82 -8.88 -8.03
C LYS A 96 9.32 -7.48 -7.75
N GLU A 97 8.09 -7.19 -8.11
CA GLU A 97 7.47 -5.89 -7.88
C GLU A 97 7.23 -5.63 -6.39
N ALA A 98 6.97 -6.68 -5.61
CA ALA A 98 6.92 -6.58 -4.15
C ALA A 98 8.26 -6.12 -3.58
N LEU A 99 9.37 -6.68 -4.08
CA LEU A 99 10.72 -6.28 -3.69
C LEU A 99 11.03 -4.82 -4.09
N ASP A 100 10.60 -4.38 -5.27
CA ASP A 100 10.79 -3.00 -5.73
C ASP A 100 10.05 -2.01 -4.82
N VAL A 101 8.81 -2.32 -4.43
CA VAL A 101 8.06 -1.50 -3.46
C VAL A 101 8.74 -1.43 -2.09
N VAL A 102 9.35 -2.52 -1.63
CA VAL A 102 10.11 -2.49 -0.36
C VAL A 102 11.37 -1.66 -0.49
N LYS A 103 12.12 -1.82 -1.57
CA LYS A 103 13.38 -1.13 -1.82
C LYS A 103 13.22 0.38 -2.05
N GLU A 104 12.03 0.85 -2.39
CA GLU A 104 11.75 2.28 -2.49
C GLU A 104 12.06 3.07 -1.20
N TYR A 105 11.88 2.41 -0.04
CA TYR A 105 12.07 3.01 1.28
C TYR A 105 13.08 2.26 2.16
N ASN A 106 13.47 1.06 1.78
CA ASN A 106 14.34 0.19 2.56
C ASN A 106 15.31 -0.55 1.64
N PRO A 107 16.54 -0.05 1.48
CA PRO A 107 17.53 -0.64 0.57
C PRO A 107 18.01 -2.03 1.00
N PHE A 108 17.83 -2.41 2.28
CA PHE A 108 18.31 -3.69 2.82
C PHE A 108 17.19 -4.61 3.31
N PRO A 109 16.20 -4.97 2.47
CA PRO A 109 15.04 -5.73 2.90
C PRO A 109 15.38 -7.12 3.48
N ALA A 110 16.41 -7.78 2.96
CA ALA A 110 16.87 -9.06 3.45
C ALA A 110 17.43 -8.98 4.88
N SER A 111 18.31 -8.01 5.16
CA SER A 111 18.92 -7.80 6.47
C SER A 111 17.90 -7.27 7.47
N VAL A 112 17.17 -6.24 7.10
CA VAL A 112 16.13 -5.64 7.94
C VAL A 112 15.00 -6.63 8.21
N GLY A 113 14.68 -7.52 7.26
CA GLY A 113 13.70 -8.60 7.46
C GLY A 113 14.11 -9.64 8.51
N ARG A 114 15.39 -9.61 8.98
CA ARG A 114 15.92 -10.53 10.00
C ARG A 114 16.16 -9.89 11.35
N VAL A 115 16.35 -8.57 11.40
CA VAL A 115 16.71 -7.87 12.63
C VAL A 115 15.66 -6.88 13.12
N CYS A 116 14.65 -6.59 12.32
CA CYS A 116 13.58 -5.66 12.66
C CYS A 116 12.72 -6.22 13.79
N ASN A 117 12.44 -5.40 14.80
CA ASN A 117 11.51 -5.72 15.89
C ASN A 117 10.02 -5.63 15.50
N HIS A 118 9.71 -5.41 14.23
CA HIS A 118 8.39 -5.42 13.58
C HIS A 118 7.24 -4.70 14.34
N PRO A 119 7.39 -3.43 14.76
CA PRO A 119 6.34 -2.71 15.48
C PRO A 119 5.05 -2.54 14.66
N CYS A 120 5.15 -2.68 13.33
CA CYS A 120 4.01 -2.68 12.42
C CYS A 120 3.04 -3.86 12.65
N GLU A 121 3.52 -5.00 13.13
CA GLU A 121 2.70 -6.18 13.47
C GLU A 121 1.91 -5.94 14.74
N GLU A 122 2.50 -5.29 15.76
CA GLU A 122 1.82 -4.91 17.00
C GLU A 122 0.63 -3.97 16.76
N LYS A 123 0.72 -3.11 15.75
CA LYS A 123 -0.36 -2.18 15.36
C LYS A 123 -1.23 -2.69 14.21
N CYS A 124 -1.09 -3.96 13.85
CA CYS A 124 -1.89 -4.56 12.79
C CYS A 124 -3.36 -4.68 13.21
N ARG A 125 -4.25 -3.97 12.49
CA ARG A 125 -5.69 -4.01 12.79
C ARG A 125 -6.29 -5.40 12.69
N ARG A 126 -5.74 -6.28 11.87
CA ARG A 126 -6.21 -7.66 11.78
C ARG A 126 -6.12 -8.38 13.13
N GLY A 127 -5.02 -8.20 13.85
CA GLY A 127 -4.84 -8.80 15.17
C GLY A 127 -5.83 -8.31 16.24
N PHE A 128 -6.39 -7.09 16.08
CA PHE A 128 -7.39 -6.55 17.00
C PHE A 128 -8.85 -6.83 16.57
N LEU A 129 -9.08 -7.03 15.28
CA LEU A 129 -10.44 -7.05 14.72
C LEU A 129 -10.87 -8.43 14.23
N ILE A 130 -9.93 -9.35 13.95
CA ILE A 130 -10.25 -10.63 13.33
C ILE A 130 -9.64 -11.79 14.14
N ASP A 131 -8.31 -12.01 14.04
CA ASP A 131 -7.65 -13.17 14.61
C ASP A 131 -6.21 -12.88 15.09
N SER A 132 -5.27 -12.71 14.15
CA SER A 132 -3.85 -12.50 14.42
C SER A 132 -3.26 -11.48 13.45
N PRO A 133 -2.19 -10.76 13.84
CA PRO A 133 -1.51 -9.84 12.95
C PRO A 133 -0.93 -10.57 11.73
N ILE A 134 -0.84 -9.86 10.61
CA ILE A 134 -0.12 -10.36 9.44
C ILE A 134 1.37 -10.39 9.77
N SER A 135 2.07 -11.46 9.41
CA SER A 135 3.53 -11.60 9.55
C SER A 135 4.27 -10.71 8.54
N ILE A 136 4.17 -9.39 8.75
CA ILE A 136 4.62 -8.34 7.83
C ILE A 136 6.13 -8.42 7.60
N CYS A 137 6.90 -8.65 8.67
CA CYS A 137 8.35 -8.74 8.62
C CYS A 137 8.81 -9.99 7.85
N SER A 138 8.17 -11.14 8.10
CA SER A 138 8.46 -12.39 7.38
C SER A 138 8.14 -12.27 5.88
N LEU A 139 7.05 -11.64 5.53
CA LEU A 139 6.69 -11.39 4.12
C LEU A 139 7.67 -10.44 3.43
N LYS A 140 8.14 -9.41 4.12
CA LYS A 140 9.22 -8.53 3.64
C LYS A 140 10.49 -9.32 3.36
N ARG A 141 10.89 -10.20 4.28
CA ARG A 141 12.03 -11.10 4.12
C ARG A 141 11.82 -12.04 2.93
N ALA A 142 10.67 -12.66 2.81
CA ALA A 142 10.34 -13.57 1.71
C ALA A 142 10.48 -12.88 0.35
N SER A 143 10.04 -11.63 0.20
CA SER A 143 10.20 -10.88 -1.05
C SER A 143 11.67 -10.70 -1.44
N ALA A 144 12.57 -10.53 -0.45
CA ALA A 144 14.00 -10.40 -0.68
C ALA A 144 14.70 -11.75 -0.93
N ASP A 145 14.25 -12.81 -0.26
CA ASP A 145 14.83 -14.15 -0.38
C ASP A 145 14.44 -14.82 -1.71
N HIS A 146 13.38 -14.40 -2.38
CA HIS A 146 12.99 -14.87 -3.72
C HIS A 146 13.92 -14.44 -4.86
N LYS A 147 15.05 -13.78 -4.56
CA LYS A 147 16.20 -13.50 -5.45
C LYS A 147 15.83 -13.10 -6.90
N THR A 148 14.80 -12.31 -7.06
CA THR A 148 14.47 -11.74 -8.36
C THR A 148 15.26 -10.46 -8.57
N SER A 149 16.01 -10.35 -9.67
CA SER A 149 16.67 -9.09 -10.03
C SER A 149 15.65 -7.95 -10.12
N SER A 150 15.99 -6.79 -9.59
CA SER A 150 15.16 -5.60 -9.70
C SER A 150 15.65 -4.75 -10.86
N PRO A 151 14.83 -4.48 -11.88
CA PRO A 151 15.26 -3.66 -13.03
C PRO A 151 15.70 -2.26 -12.62
N ARG A 152 15.18 -1.74 -11.50
CA ARG A 152 15.51 -0.41 -11.00
C ARG A 152 16.97 -0.31 -10.57
N TYR A 153 17.56 -1.40 -10.09
CA TYR A 153 18.95 -1.44 -9.60
C TYR A 153 19.93 -2.07 -10.59
N ASP A 154 19.42 -2.66 -11.68
CA ASP A 154 20.24 -3.25 -12.75
C ASP A 154 20.53 -2.25 -13.89
N GLN A 155 20.00 -1.03 -13.81
CA GLN A 155 20.28 0.01 -14.80
C GLN A 155 21.64 0.67 -14.52
N PRO A 156 22.47 0.88 -15.55
CA PRO A 156 23.71 1.61 -15.38
C PRO A 156 23.43 3.03 -14.91
N LEU A 157 24.10 3.44 -13.83
CA LEU A 157 23.98 4.79 -13.27
C LEU A 157 24.54 5.82 -14.26
N VAL A 158 23.83 6.90 -14.45
CA VAL A 158 24.32 8.04 -15.24
C VAL A 158 25.48 8.68 -14.50
N GLN A 159 26.65 8.70 -15.13
CA GLN A 159 27.84 9.33 -14.57
C GLN A 159 27.66 10.85 -14.54
N THR A 160 27.53 11.42 -13.35
CA THR A 160 27.36 12.87 -13.14
C THR A 160 28.67 13.63 -13.10
N GLY A 161 29.83 12.95 -13.03
CA GLY A 161 31.16 13.53 -12.86
C GLY A 161 31.44 14.08 -11.44
N LYS A 162 30.47 14.02 -10.54
CA LYS A 162 30.64 14.46 -9.15
C LYS A 162 31.32 13.37 -8.32
N ARG A 163 32.23 13.80 -7.43
CA ARG A 163 32.90 12.90 -6.47
C ARG A 163 32.29 13.10 -5.09
N ILE A 164 31.79 12.02 -4.50
CA ILE A 164 31.21 12.02 -3.16
C ILE A 164 31.99 11.01 -2.31
N VAL A 165 32.36 11.40 -1.10
CA VAL A 165 33.04 10.52 -0.15
C VAL A 165 32.08 10.22 0.99
N ILE A 166 31.89 8.93 1.27
CA ILE A 166 31.09 8.46 2.41
C ILE A 166 32.02 7.81 3.42
N ILE A 167 32.03 8.35 4.64
CA ILE A 167 32.85 7.82 5.72
C ILE A 167 32.00 6.93 6.61
N GLY A 168 32.29 5.63 6.59
CA GLY A 168 31.58 4.60 7.35
C GLY A 168 30.77 3.66 6.45
N ALA A 169 30.92 2.35 6.68
CA ALA A 169 30.24 1.26 5.97
C ALA A 169 29.12 0.64 6.80
N GLY A 170 28.54 1.37 7.75
CA GLY A 170 27.35 0.96 8.48
C GLY A 170 26.08 1.16 7.65
N PRO A 171 24.89 0.79 8.17
CA PRO A 171 23.62 0.90 7.44
C PRO A 171 23.37 2.28 6.84
N SER A 172 23.68 3.35 7.57
CA SER A 172 23.50 4.73 7.09
C SER A 172 24.43 5.07 5.91
N GLY A 173 25.72 4.72 6.00
CA GLY A 173 26.68 4.95 4.91
C GLY A 173 26.34 4.14 3.67
N LEU A 174 25.95 2.89 3.84
CA LEU A 174 25.52 2.03 2.73
C LEU A 174 24.19 2.50 2.11
N SER A 175 23.24 3.03 2.89
CA SER A 175 22.01 3.64 2.36
C SER A 175 22.35 4.88 1.53
N ALA A 176 23.21 5.78 2.06
CA ALA A 176 23.65 6.96 1.32
C ALA A 176 24.35 6.58 0.00
N ALA A 177 25.19 5.53 0.01
CA ALA A 177 25.85 5.05 -1.20
C ALA A 177 24.89 4.41 -2.21
N ASN A 178 23.76 3.86 -1.75
CA ASN A 178 22.74 3.31 -2.62
C ASN A 178 21.88 4.39 -3.29
N ASP A 179 21.71 5.55 -2.63
CA ASP A 179 20.79 6.60 -3.08
C ASP A 179 21.49 7.68 -3.91
N LEU A 180 22.83 7.80 -3.80
CA LEU A 180 23.68 8.76 -4.50
C LEU A 180 24.28 8.21 -5.80
#